data_71132db7696a9f21f439db7fe5c61c12
#
_entry.id   71132db7696a9f21f439db7fe5c61c12
#
_cell.length_a   1.000
_cell.length_b   1.000
_cell.length_c   1.000
_cell.angle_alpha   90.00
_cell.angle_beta   90.00
_cell.angle_gamma   90.00
#
_symmetry.space_group_name_H-M   'P 1'
#
loop_
_entity.id
_entity.type
_entity.pdbx_description
1 polymer ?
#
loop_
_entity_poly.entity_id
_entity_poly.type
_entity_poly.pdbx_seq_one_letter_code
_entity_poly.pdbx_strand_id
1 'polypeptide(L)'
;FKSNGDLYFTDPPFGLPGVFDDSGKAPVQGVYRLSHDGALTLLINDIKAPNGIAFSPDEKTLYVSDVDPKRAAWLAYDVKADGTVADGRVFFDAMRWRKDPFFGPDGFKVDRKGNIFGARPGGISVIASDGTLLGTIETGQPMSNVAWGEDGQTLFMTAGSSIYRLRVTTGADRY
;
A
#
# COMPACT_ATOMS: atom_id res chain seq x y z
N PHE A 1 11.63 1.22 3.89
CA PHE A 1 12.39 1.42 5.12
C PHE A 1 11.90 2.64 5.87
N LYS A 2 11.90 2.58 7.18
CA LYS A 2 11.73 3.73 8.07
C LYS A 2 13.07 4.49 8.17
N SER A 3 13.06 5.77 8.54
CA SER A 3 14.28 6.60 8.67
C SER A 3 15.32 6.08 9.67
N ASN A 4 14.88 5.26 10.63
CA ASN A 4 15.75 4.60 11.61
C ASN A 4 16.41 3.30 11.09
N GLY A 5 16.17 2.90 9.83
CA GLY A 5 16.73 1.70 9.21
C GLY A 5 15.87 0.45 9.33
N ASP A 6 14.75 0.48 10.06
CA ASP A 6 13.85 -0.67 10.15
C ASP A 6 13.14 -0.93 8.81
N LEU A 7 13.02 -2.20 8.42
CA LEU A 7 12.26 -2.63 7.26
C LEU A 7 10.84 -3.04 7.69
N TYR A 8 9.83 -2.48 7.04
CA TYR A 8 8.45 -2.92 7.18
C TYR A 8 8.01 -3.54 5.86
N PHE A 9 7.40 -4.71 5.92
CA PHE A 9 6.96 -5.43 4.74
C PHE A 9 5.67 -6.20 4.96
N THR A 10 4.97 -6.47 3.88
CA THR A 10 3.77 -7.30 3.84
C THR A 10 4.12 -8.70 3.38
N ASP A 11 3.46 -9.70 3.97
CA ASP A 11 3.56 -11.10 3.57
C ASP A 11 2.15 -11.61 3.22
N PRO A 12 1.70 -11.43 1.96
CA PRO A 12 0.41 -11.90 1.49
C PRO A 12 0.43 -13.38 1.13
N PRO A 13 -0.73 -14.04 1.01
CA PRO A 13 -0.82 -15.47 0.68
C PRO A 13 -0.66 -15.78 -0.81
N PHE A 14 -0.35 -14.76 -1.64
CA PHE A 14 -0.29 -14.92 -3.10
C PHE A 14 0.74 -15.97 -3.53
N GLY A 15 0.33 -16.82 -4.48
CA GLY A 15 1.15 -17.95 -4.95
C GLY A 15 0.93 -19.25 -4.17
N LEU A 16 0.17 -19.23 -3.09
CA LEU A 16 -0.22 -20.45 -2.36
C LEU A 16 -1.57 -20.99 -2.86
N PRO A 17 -1.76 -22.31 -2.89
CA PRO A 17 -3.09 -22.90 -3.13
C PRO A 17 -4.09 -22.44 -2.06
N GLY A 18 -5.29 -22.04 -2.45
CA GLY A 18 -6.33 -21.64 -1.51
C GLY A 18 -6.14 -20.27 -0.88
N VAL A 19 -5.57 -19.34 -1.61
CA VAL A 19 -5.20 -17.95 -1.23
C VAL A 19 -6.22 -17.22 -0.34
N PHE A 20 -7.52 -17.49 -0.53
CA PHE A 20 -8.61 -16.93 0.28
C PHE A 20 -9.40 -18.00 1.03
N ASP A 21 -8.78 -19.16 1.28
CA ASP A 21 -9.40 -20.26 2.01
C ASP A 21 -9.47 -19.91 3.51
N ASP A 22 -10.70 -19.84 4.04
CA ASP A 22 -10.98 -19.62 5.46
C ASP A 22 -10.76 -20.90 6.31
N SER A 23 -10.14 -21.97 5.76
CA SER A 23 -9.94 -23.25 6.45
C SER A 23 -8.98 -23.19 7.66
N GLY A 24 -8.33 -22.05 7.90
CA GLY A 24 -7.34 -21.87 8.98
C GLY A 24 -6.01 -22.58 8.75
N LYS A 25 -5.77 -23.11 7.54
CA LYS A 25 -4.53 -23.83 7.17
C LYS A 25 -3.52 -22.94 6.45
N ALA A 26 -3.91 -21.70 6.11
CA ALA A 26 -2.99 -20.76 5.48
C ALA A 26 -1.89 -20.32 6.46
N PRO A 27 -0.66 -20.10 5.99
CA PRO A 27 0.39 -19.47 6.79
C PRO A 27 -0.10 -18.14 7.37
N VAL A 28 0.51 -17.69 8.45
CA VAL A 28 0.19 -16.39 9.06
C VAL A 28 0.55 -15.30 8.06
N GLN A 29 -0.47 -14.71 7.46
CA GLN A 29 -0.37 -13.54 6.61
C GLN A 29 -0.26 -12.31 7.50
N GLY A 30 0.47 -11.29 7.07
CA GLY A 30 0.54 -10.13 7.94
C GLY A 30 1.47 -9.03 7.46
N VAL A 31 1.61 -8.05 8.32
CA VAL A 31 2.59 -6.98 8.20
C VAL A 31 3.66 -7.20 9.25
N TYR A 32 4.89 -7.16 8.84
CA TYR A 32 6.05 -7.44 9.66
C TYR A 32 6.99 -6.24 9.72
N ARG A 33 7.74 -6.17 10.81
CA ARG A 33 8.90 -5.30 10.98
C ARG A 33 10.13 -6.15 11.23
N LEU A 34 11.17 -5.93 10.44
CA LEU A 34 12.53 -6.35 10.74
C LEU A 34 13.29 -5.10 11.21
N SER A 35 13.63 -5.07 12.49
CA SER A 35 14.40 -3.96 13.05
C SER A 35 15.84 -3.97 12.53
N HIS A 36 16.51 -2.83 12.60
CA HIS A 36 17.89 -2.69 12.13
C HIS A 36 18.89 -3.59 12.86
N ASP A 37 18.55 -4.06 14.08
CA ASP A 37 19.32 -5.03 14.88
C ASP A 37 18.96 -6.50 14.60
N GLY A 38 18.03 -6.75 13.63
CA GLY A 38 17.68 -8.09 13.16
C GLY A 38 16.49 -8.75 13.86
N ALA A 39 15.78 -8.07 14.77
CA ALA A 39 14.59 -8.64 15.40
C ALA A 39 13.38 -8.58 14.44
N LEU A 40 12.76 -9.73 14.17
CA LEU A 40 11.55 -9.86 13.38
C LEU A 40 10.31 -9.83 14.28
N THR A 41 9.37 -8.93 13.98
CA THR A 41 8.12 -8.76 14.73
C THR A 41 6.93 -8.79 13.78
N LEU A 42 5.91 -9.61 14.08
CA LEU A 42 4.60 -9.54 13.43
C LEU A 42 3.82 -8.35 14.05
N LEU A 43 3.45 -7.38 13.22
CA LEU A 43 2.76 -6.16 13.67
C LEU A 43 1.24 -6.25 13.50
N ILE A 44 0.78 -6.82 12.38
CA ILE A 44 -0.63 -6.88 12.00
C ILE A 44 -0.89 -8.27 11.42
N ASN A 45 -1.92 -8.97 11.93
CA ASN A 45 -2.30 -10.32 11.49
C ASN A 45 -3.80 -10.48 11.21
N ASP A 46 -4.54 -9.39 11.19
CA ASP A 46 -5.98 -9.35 10.92
C ASP A 46 -6.32 -8.84 9.51
N ILE A 47 -5.31 -8.66 8.65
CA ILE A 47 -5.44 -8.36 7.24
C ILE A 47 -5.30 -9.66 6.45
N LYS A 48 -6.30 -9.96 5.58
CA LYS A 48 -6.30 -11.23 4.81
C LYS A 48 -5.36 -11.23 3.61
N ALA A 49 -5.18 -10.09 2.97
CA ALA A 49 -4.35 -9.98 1.77
C ALA A 49 -3.60 -8.64 1.74
N PRO A 50 -2.67 -8.42 2.70
CA PRO A 50 -1.87 -7.19 2.72
C PRO A 50 -0.99 -7.14 1.46
N ASN A 51 -0.95 -5.97 0.81
CA ASN A 51 -0.19 -5.78 -0.41
C ASN A 51 0.73 -4.55 -0.30
N GLY A 52 0.39 -3.41 -0.89
CA GLY A 52 1.21 -2.21 -0.78
C GLY A 52 1.37 -1.72 0.65
N ILE A 53 2.53 -1.10 0.94
CA ILE A 53 2.87 -0.55 2.23
C ILE A 53 3.67 0.74 2.08
N ALA A 54 3.35 1.77 2.85
CA ALA A 54 4.10 3.02 2.90
C ALA A 54 3.84 3.79 4.19
N PHE A 55 4.78 4.64 4.59
CA PHE A 55 4.60 5.59 5.68
C PHE A 55 4.08 6.94 5.20
N SER A 56 3.42 7.66 6.10
CA SER A 56 3.24 9.11 5.98
C SER A 56 4.62 9.83 5.97
N PRO A 57 4.71 11.07 5.45
CA PRO A 57 5.99 11.81 5.42
C PRO A 57 6.62 12.00 6.81
N ASP A 58 5.83 12.12 7.87
CA ASP A 58 6.28 12.25 9.26
C ASP A 58 6.50 10.89 9.95
N GLU A 59 6.30 9.79 9.23
CA GLU A 59 6.43 8.40 9.69
C GLU A 59 5.56 8.03 10.91
N LYS A 60 4.51 8.81 11.19
CA LYS A 60 3.57 8.53 12.30
C LYS A 60 2.38 7.66 11.90
N THR A 61 2.15 7.51 10.60
CA THR A 61 1.10 6.65 10.07
C THR A 61 1.71 5.62 9.12
N LEU A 62 1.37 4.35 9.31
CA LEU A 62 1.66 3.27 8.37
C LEU A 62 0.39 2.99 7.57
N TYR A 63 0.47 3.13 6.25
CA TYR A 63 -0.59 2.73 5.33
C TYR A 63 -0.32 1.36 4.76
N VAL A 64 -1.38 0.54 4.63
CA VAL A 64 -1.34 -0.79 4.03
C VAL A 64 -2.55 -0.96 3.11
N SER A 65 -2.35 -1.45 1.89
CA SER A 65 -3.47 -1.87 1.05
C SER A 65 -3.88 -3.31 1.37
N ASP A 66 -5.18 -3.55 1.49
CA ASP A 66 -5.79 -4.87 1.65
C ASP A 66 -6.56 -5.22 0.37
N VAL A 67 -6.16 -6.33 -0.28
CA VAL A 67 -6.80 -6.82 -1.52
C VAL A 67 -7.89 -7.84 -1.22
N ASP A 68 -8.29 -8.01 0.04
CA ASP A 68 -9.37 -8.94 0.41
C ASP A 68 -10.60 -8.72 -0.49
N PRO A 69 -11.05 -9.75 -1.22
CA PRO A 69 -12.26 -9.65 -2.04
C PRO A 69 -13.49 -9.16 -1.30
N LYS A 70 -13.57 -9.30 -0.01
CA LYS A 70 -14.71 -8.88 0.81
C LYS A 70 -14.56 -7.48 1.39
N ARG A 71 -13.32 -6.92 1.40
CA ARG A 71 -13.02 -5.66 2.12
C ARG A 71 -11.83 -4.90 1.50
N ALA A 72 -11.79 -4.76 0.18
CA ALA A 72 -10.70 -4.04 -0.46
C ALA A 72 -10.61 -2.58 0.04
N ALA A 73 -9.46 -2.19 0.60
CA ALA A 73 -9.27 -0.88 1.21
C ALA A 73 -7.79 -0.47 1.30
N TRP A 74 -7.53 0.81 1.46
CA TRP A 74 -6.31 1.29 2.13
C TRP A 74 -6.62 1.46 3.60
N LEU A 75 -5.77 0.88 4.45
CA LEU A 75 -5.84 0.93 5.90
C LEU A 75 -4.77 1.86 6.44
N ALA A 76 -5.02 2.49 7.57
CA ALA A 76 -4.05 3.34 8.27
C ALA A 76 -3.90 2.88 9.71
N TYR A 77 -2.67 2.87 10.20
CA TYR A 77 -2.28 2.49 11.55
C TYR A 77 -1.39 3.55 12.15
N ASP A 78 -1.57 3.87 13.42
CA ASP A 78 -0.71 4.79 14.14
C ASP A 78 0.59 4.09 14.54
N VAL A 79 1.74 4.69 14.20
CA VAL A 79 3.08 4.16 14.51
C VAL A 79 3.52 4.67 15.87
N LYS A 80 3.83 3.74 16.78
CA LYS A 80 4.32 4.04 18.12
C LYS A 80 5.84 4.29 18.14
N ALA A 81 6.32 4.87 19.22
CA ALA A 81 7.73 5.19 19.40
C ALA A 81 8.65 3.94 19.37
N ASP A 82 8.14 2.79 19.79
CA ASP A 82 8.85 1.50 19.76
C ASP A 82 8.82 0.82 18.38
N GLY A 83 8.16 1.44 17.39
CA GLY A 83 8.00 0.92 16.02
C GLY A 83 6.87 -0.09 15.87
N THR A 84 6.09 -0.36 16.91
CA THR A 84 4.82 -1.10 16.78
C THR A 84 3.73 -0.21 16.21
N VAL A 85 2.58 -0.81 15.85
CA VAL A 85 1.43 -0.08 15.30
C VAL A 85 0.18 -0.33 16.12
N ALA A 86 -0.78 0.60 16.06
CA ALA A 86 -2.06 0.51 16.73
C ALA A 86 -3.16 1.23 15.95
N ASP A 87 -4.37 1.17 16.48
CA ASP A 87 -5.54 1.95 16.07
C ASP A 87 -5.85 1.84 14.56
N GLY A 88 -5.82 0.58 14.06
CA GLY A 88 -6.10 0.27 12.65
C GLY A 88 -7.49 0.74 12.23
N ARG A 89 -7.55 1.47 11.11
CA ARG A 89 -8.79 2.03 10.57
C ARG A 89 -8.82 1.98 9.04
N VAL A 90 -10.03 1.91 8.47
CA VAL A 90 -10.19 2.11 7.03
C VAL A 90 -9.87 3.57 6.72
N PHE A 91 -8.82 3.78 5.92
CA PHE A 91 -8.44 5.09 5.43
C PHE A 91 -9.23 5.45 4.18
N PHE A 92 -9.37 4.49 3.26
CA PHE A 92 -10.15 4.65 2.05
C PHE A 92 -10.75 3.33 1.59
N ASP A 93 -12.08 3.31 1.38
CA ASP A 93 -12.80 2.16 0.86
C ASP A 93 -12.63 2.05 -0.66
N ALA A 94 -11.98 0.97 -1.11
CA ALA A 94 -11.71 0.70 -2.52
C ALA A 94 -12.72 -0.25 -3.18
N MET A 95 -13.75 -0.69 -2.46
CA MET A 95 -14.77 -1.61 -2.99
C MET A 95 -15.50 -1.06 -4.23
N ARG A 96 -15.58 0.27 -4.36
CA ARG A 96 -16.19 0.95 -5.52
C ARG A 96 -15.53 0.64 -6.85
N TRP A 97 -14.25 0.30 -6.85
CA TRP A 97 -13.48 -0.01 -8.08
C TRP A 97 -13.39 -1.49 -8.37
N ARG A 98 -13.95 -2.30 -7.49
CA ARG A 98 -13.83 -3.74 -7.58
C ARG A 98 -14.78 -4.31 -8.64
N LYS A 99 -14.21 -4.66 -9.80
CA LYS A 99 -14.90 -5.38 -10.88
C LYS A 99 -14.53 -6.85 -10.95
N ASP A 100 -13.39 -7.22 -10.36
CA ASP A 100 -12.83 -8.57 -10.38
C ASP A 100 -12.34 -8.91 -8.96
N PRO A 101 -12.61 -10.13 -8.44
CA PRO A 101 -12.17 -10.54 -7.11
C PRO A 101 -10.65 -10.58 -6.91
N PHE A 102 -9.88 -10.61 -7.99
CA PHE A 102 -8.42 -10.67 -7.95
C PHE A 102 -7.73 -9.30 -8.10
N PHE A 103 -8.47 -8.24 -8.37
CA PHE A 103 -7.91 -6.91 -8.57
C PHE A 103 -8.48 -5.92 -7.55
N GLY A 104 -7.63 -5.43 -6.67
CA GLY A 104 -7.92 -4.45 -5.64
C GLY A 104 -6.87 -3.33 -5.60
N PRO A 105 -6.79 -2.60 -4.50
CA PRO A 105 -5.71 -1.68 -4.23
C PRO A 105 -4.39 -2.46 -4.11
N ASP A 106 -3.38 -2.06 -4.89
CA ASP A 106 -2.11 -2.75 -5.00
C ASP A 106 -0.97 -1.88 -4.43
N GLY A 107 0.20 -1.85 -5.05
CA GLY A 107 1.30 -1.01 -4.62
C GLY A 107 0.97 0.48 -4.68
N PHE A 108 1.53 1.26 -3.77
CA PHE A 108 1.32 2.71 -3.70
C PHE A 108 2.52 3.44 -3.10
N LYS A 109 2.53 4.76 -3.28
CA LYS A 109 3.49 5.67 -2.65
C LYS A 109 2.78 6.89 -2.10
N VAL A 110 3.42 7.54 -1.16
CA VAL A 110 2.94 8.78 -0.53
C VAL A 110 3.81 9.95 -1.00
N ASP A 111 3.19 11.08 -1.31
CA ASP A 111 3.91 12.31 -1.63
C ASP A 111 4.25 13.12 -0.37
N ARG A 112 5.03 14.20 -0.54
CA ARG A 112 5.44 15.09 0.57
C ARG A 112 4.28 15.79 1.29
N LYS A 113 3.10 15.84 0.69
CA LYS A 113 1.87 16.38 1.29
C LYS A 113 1.03 15.32 2.01
N GLY A 114 1.47 14.07 1.99
CA GLY A 114 0.75 12.95 2.56
C GLY A 114 -0.32 12.37 1.64
N ASN A 115 -0.40 12.77 0.37
CA ASN A 115 -1.34 12.18 -0.57
C ASN A 115 -0.85 10.79 -1.00
N ILE A 116 -1.75 9.83 -1.03
CA ILE A 116 -1.50 8.47 -1.54
C ILE A 116 -1.71 8.44 -3.05
N PHE A 117 -0.73 7.94 -3.79
CA PHE A 117 -0.84 7.56 -5.19
C PHE A 117 -0.92 6.04 -5.25
N GLY A 118 -2.13 5.50 -5.31
CA GLY A 118 -2.40 4.07 -5.15
C GLY A 118 -2.83 3.40 -6.44
N ALA A 119 -2.12 2.31 -6.79
CA ALA A 119 -2.47 1.47 -7.92
C ALA A 119 -3.79 0.74 -7.64
N ARG A 120 -4.62 0.64 -8.67
CA ARG A 120 -5.90 -0.04 -8.66
C ARG A 120 -6.27 -0.56 -10.05
N PRO A 121 -7.35 -1.36 -10.18
CA PRO A 121 -7.87 -1.71 -11.50
C PRO A 121 -8.17 -0.47 -12.36
N GLY A 122 -7.52 -0.38 -13.52
CA GLY A 122 -7.72 0.66 -14.53
C GLY A 122 -6.91 1.95 -14.34
N GLY A 123 -6.15 2.11 -13.23
CA GLY A 123 -5.38 3.35 -13.07
C GLY A 123 -4.79 3.56 -11.68
N ILE A 124 -4.47 4.81 -11.38
CA ILE A 124 -3.99 5.26 -10.07
C ILE A 124 -5.04 6.16 -9.43
N SER A 125 -5.31 5.96 -8.17
CA SER A 125 -6.10 6.89 -7.35
C SER A 125 -5.18 7.84 -6.61
N VAL A 126 -5.52 9.11 -6.58
CA VAL A 126 -4.85 10.13 -5.78
C VAL A 126 -5.78 10.48 -4.61
N ILE A 127 -5.36 10.11 -3.40
CA ILE A 127 -6.15 10.25 -2.18
C ILE A 127 -5.41 11.20 -1.24
N ALA A 128 -6.09 12.24 -0.78
CA ALA A 128 -5.52 13.20 0.17
C ALA A 128 -5.24 12.56 1.54
N SER A 129 -4.41 13.20 2.35
CA SER A 129 -4.05 12.73 3.69
C SER A 129 -5.23 12.63 4.67
N ASP A 130 -6.37 13.25 4.35
CA ASP A 130 -7.63 13.14 5.10
C ASP A 130 -8.58 12.05 4.57
N GLY A 131 -8.16 11.28 3.54
CA GLY A 131 -8.95 10.25 2.90
C GLY A 131 -9.85 10.76 1.75
N THR A 132 -9.79 12.04 1.38
CA THR A 132 -10.57 12.56 0.25
C THR A 132 -9.98 12.11 -1.08
N LEU A 133 -10.80 11.57 -2.00
CA LEU A 133 -10.37 11.28 -3.36
C LEU A 133 -10.19 12.58 -4.14
N LEU A 134 -8.94 12.92 -4.47
CA LEU A 134 -8.60 14.12 -5.27
C LEU A 134 -8.81 13.90 -6.77
N GLY A 135 -8.60 12.67 -7.25
CA GLY A 135 -8.73 12.33 -8.65
C GLY A 135 -8.15 10.97 -9.00
N THR A 136 -8.12 10.69 -10.31
CA THR A 136 -7.62 9.43 -10.85
C THR A 136 -6.75 9.68 -12.08
N ILE A 137 -5.74 8.84 -12.27
CA ILE A 137 -4.93 8.77 -13.48
C ILE A 137 -5.33 7.49 -14.19
N GLU A 138 -6.10 7.60 -15.28
CA GLU A 138 -6.60 6.45 -16.02
C GLU A 138 -5.64 6.11 -17.17
N THR A 139 -5.21 4.85 -17.22
CA THR A 139 -4.36 4.33 -18.32
C THR A 139 -5.08 3.29 -19.15
N GLY A 140 -6.27 2.86 -18.71
CA GLY A 140 -7.01 1.77 -19.33
C GLY A 140 -6.39 0.39 -19.12
N GLN A 141 -5.29 0.32 -18.36
CA GLN A 141 -4.59 -0.93 -18.03
C GLN A 141 -4.63 -1.18 -16.52
N PRO A 142 -4.64 -2.46 -16.09
CA PRO A 142 -4.44 -2.79 -14.68
C PRO A 142 -3.08 -2.26 -14.21
N MET A 143 -3.09 -1.55 -13.09
CA MET A 143 -1.88 -1.02 -12.46
C MET A 143 -1.50 -1.87 -11.26
N SER A 144 -0.20 -2.15 -11.10
CA SER A 144 0.28 -2.96 -9.98
C SER A 144 1.10 -2.15 -8.97
N ASN A 145 1.86 -1.15 -9.41
CA ASN A 145 2.69 -0.37 -8.48
C ASN A 145 3.03 1.00 -9.05
N VAL A 146 3.52 1.87 -8.18
CA VAL A 146 4.07 3.18 -8.52
C VAL A 146 5.38 3.42 -7.77
N ALA A 147 6.23 4.26 -8.33
CA ALA A 147 7.45 4.72 -7.69
C ALA A 147 7.74 6.17 -8.05
N TRP A 148 8.27 6.93 -7.09
CA TRP A 148 8.87 8.23 -7.37
C TRP A 148 10.26 8.03 -7.94
N GLY A 149 10.66 8.88 -8.86
CA GLY A 149 12.00 8.83 -9.44
C GLY A 149 12.48 10.18 -9.96
N GLU A 150 13.68 10.19 -10.51
CA GLU A 150 14.38 11.36 -11.04
C GLU A 150 14.53 12.45 -9.98
N ASP A 151 13.84 13.58 -10.15
CA ASP A 151 13.85 14.72 -9.23
C ASP A 151 12.79 14.63 -8.11
N GLY A 152 12.20 13.44 -7.90
CA GLY A 152 11.10 13.21 -6.97
C GLY A 152 9.74 13.72 -7.46
N GLN A 153 9.65 14.29 -8.66
CA GLN A 153 8.40 14.77 -9.27
C GLN A 153 7.93 13.93 -10.45
N THR A 154 8.68 12.89 -10.80
CA THR A 154 8.27 11.94 -11.84
C THR A 154 7.70 10.69 -11.17
N LEU A 155 6.44 10.40 -11.47
CA LEU A 155 5.77 9.17 -11.04
C LEU A 155 5.93 8.12 -12.14
N PHE A 156 6.56 7.00 -11.81
CA PHE A 156 6.61 5.79 -12.63
C PHE A 156 5.51 4.85 -12.21
N MET A 157 4.85 4.22 -13.18
CA MET A 157 3.68 3.37 -12.95
C MET A 157 3.82 2.08 -13.76
N THR A 158 3.72 0.92 -13.12
CA THR A 158 3.75 -0.39 -13.79
C THR A 158 2.32 -0.81 -14.16
N ALA A 159 2.11 -1.16 -15.43
CA ALA A 159 0.80 -1.46 -16.00
C ALA A 159 0.89 -2.57 -17.04
N GLY A 160 0.55 -3.79 -16.66
CA GLY A 160 0.66 -4.96 -17.54
C GLY A 160 2.09 -5.14 -18.05
N SER A 161 2.30 -5.05 -19.35
CA SER A 161 3.61 -5.15 -20.01
C SER A 161 4.30 -3.79 -20.23
N SER A 162 3.77 -2.70 -19.66
CA SER A 162 4.24 -1.33 -19.91
C SER A 162 4.67 -0.64 -18.62
N ILE A 163 5.56 0.32 -18.76
CA ILE A 163 5.89 1.29 -17.72
C ILE A 163 5.50 2.66 -18.24
N TYR A 164 4.63 3.35 -17.51
CA TYR A 164 4.28 4.74 -17.77
C TYR A 164 5.09 5.65 -16.86
N ARG A 165 5.35 6.86 -17.34
CA ARG A 165 5.85 7.93 -16.49
C ARG A 165 5.02 9.19 -16.66
N LEU A 166 4.82 9.90 -15.57
CA LEU A 166 4.08 11.16 -15.54
C LEU A 166 4.81 12.16 -14.66
N ARG A 167 5.08 13.36 -15.18
CA ARG A 167 5.55 14.46 -14.37
C ARG A 167 4.36 15.11 -13.65
N VAL A 168 4.49 15.30 -12.35
CA VAL A 168 3.44 15.86 -11.50
C VAL A 168 3.96 17.10 -10.74
N THR A 169 3.06 17.94 -10.25
CA THR A 169 3.40 19.17 -9.50
C THR A 169 3.67 18.91 -8.01
N THR A 170 3.48 17.69 -7.56
CA THR A 170 3.83 17.19 -6.23
C THR A 170 4.93 16.14 -6.36
N GLY A 171 5.26 15.43 -5.30
CA GLY A 171 6.25 14.36 -5.36
C GLY A 171 6.76 13.99 -3.97
N ALA A 172 7.83 13.19 -3.91
CA ALA A 172 8.45 12.78 -2.66
C ALA A 172 9.77 13.50 -2.41
N ASP A 173 10.13 13.66 -1.13
CA ASP A 173 11.44 14.18 -0.72
C ASP A 173 12.50 13.06 -0.66
N ARG A 174 12.03 11.80 -0.55
CA ARG A 174 12.85 10.57 -0.57
C ARG A 174 12.22 9.56 -1.52
N TYR A 175 13.02 8.88 -2.30
CA TYR A 175 12.61 7.88 -3.29
C TYR A 175 13.69 6.77 -3.45
#